data_b206ca37b4e290dcd4f4b37031541bb2
#
_entry.id   b206ca37b4e290dcd4f4b37031541bb2
#
_cell.length_a   1.000
_cell.length_b   1.000
_cell.length_c   1.000
_cell.angle_alpha   90.00
_cell.angle_beta   90.00
_cell.angle_gamma   90.00
#
_symmetry.space_group_name_H-M   'P 1'
#
loop_
_entity.id
_entity.type
_entity.pdbx_description
1 polymer ?
#
loop_
_entity_poly.entity_id
_entity_poly.type
_entity_poly.pdbx_seq_one_letter_code
_entity_poly.pdbx_strand_id
1 'polypeptide(L)'
;MKKLLITGFDPFGGESVNPAYEAVRLLPDVVAGIKLCKLEVPTEFVRSGAVLRDALAAERPDAVLCVGQAGGRAAITPERVAINLMDARIPDNAGFQPVDQPVVPGGPAAYFATLPVRRMAEAIEKAGLPAQISNTAGTYVCNCLLYTLLHTAAVEYPGMPGGFIHVPYALEQLPGKPEGIPGLALQQITRGLSCAIEAIAEAWT
;
A
#
# COMPACT_ATOMS: atom_id res chain seq x y z
N MET A 1 -23.67 -0.47 -2.53
CA MET A 1 -22.50 -1.31 -2.12
C MET A 1 -21.30 -0.37 -2.01
N LYS A 2 -20.60 -0.37 -0.87
CA LYS A 2 -19.39 0.45 -0.69
C LYS A 2 -18.30 0.01 -1.64
N LYS A 3 -17.44 0.95 -2.02
CA LYS A 3 -16.38 0.78 -3.00
C LYS A 3 -15.03 1.07 -2.36
N LEU A 4 -14.08 0.14 -2.44
CA LEU A 4 -12.69 0.31 -2.02
C LEU A 4 -11.80 0.36 -3.27
N LEU A 5 -11.10 1.48 -3.48
CA LEU A 5 -9.99 1.51 -4.41
C LEU A 5 -8.79 0.83 -3.76
N ILE A 6 -8.30 -0.24 -4.37
CA ILE A 6 -7.10 -0.94 -3.90
C ILE A 6 -6.03 -0.90 -4.97
N THR A 7 -4.82 -0.43 -4.60
CA THR A 7 -3.72 -0.30 -5.54
C THR A 7 -2.58 -1.24 -5.20
N GLY A 8 -1.79 -1.61 -6.21
CA GLY A 8 -0.50 -2.26 -6.04
C GLY A 8 0.47 -1.71 -7.08
N PHE A 9 1.76 -1.81 -6.81
CA PHE A 9 2.80 -1.28 -7.69
C PHE A 9 3.20 -2.28 -8.77
N ASP A 10 3.65 -1.74 -9.90
CA ASP A 10 4.37 -2.48 -10.94
C ASP A 10 5.75 -3.00 -10.46
N PRO A 11 6.40 -3.91 -11.18
CA PRO A 11 7.76 -4.37 -10.87
C PRO A 11 8.77 -3.22 -10.86
N PHE A 12 9.76 -3.27 -9.95
CA PHE A 12 10.83 -2.28 -9.81
C PHE A 12 12.15 -2.93 -9.36
N GLY A 13 13.25 -2.18 -9.46
CA GLY A 13 14.54 -2.61 -8.92
C GLY A 13 15.12 -3.86 -9.61
N GLY A 14 14.76 -4.11 -10.87
CA GLY A 14 15.20 -5.29 -11.64
C GLY A 14 14.39 -6.56 -11.39
N GLU A 15 13.37 -6.50 -10.53
CA GLU A 15 12.43 -7.61 -10.33
C GLU A 15 11.48 -7.74 -11.53
N SER A 16 11.08 -8.97 -11.86
CA SER A 16 10.09 -9.23 -12.92
C SER A 16 8.64 -9.22 -12.40
N VAL A 17 8.47 -9.24 -11.08
CA VAL A 17 7.16 -9.35 -10.41
C VAL A 17 7.14 -8.42 -9.21
N ASN A 18 5.98 -7.83 -8.92
CA ASN A 18 5.71 -7.14 -7.67
C ASN A 18 4.55 -7.84 -6.94
N PRO A 19 4.78 -8.49 -5.79
CA PRO A 19 3.76 -9.25 -5.09
C PRO A 19 2.59 -8.39 -4.60
N ALA A 20 2.77 -7.07 -4.50
CA ALA A 20 1.71 -6.16 -4.10
C ALA A 20 0.57 -6.16 -5.12
N TYR A 21 0.85 -5.89 -6.39
CA TYR A 21 -0.21 -5.89 -7.40
C TYR A 21 -0.67 -7.30 -7.75
N GLU A 22 0.24 -8.28 -7.79
CA GLU A 22 -0.15 -9.67 -8.04
C GLU A 22 -1.15 -10.18 -6.98
N ALA A 23 -0.94 -9.88 -5.70
CA ALA A 23 -1.88 -10.24 -4.65
C ALA A 23 -3.21 -9.48 -4.76
N VAL A 24 -3.17 -8.18 -5.10
CA VAL A 24 -4.37 -7.37 -5.34
C VAL A 24 -5.19 -7.94 -6.51
N ARG A 25 -4.54 -8.33 -7.59
CA ARG A 25 -5.17 -8.90 -8.78
C ARG A 25 -5.91 -10.21 -8.49
N LEU A 26 -5.37 -11.03 -7.56
CA LEU A 26 -5.96 -12.31 -7.14
C LEU A 26 -7.15 -12.17 -6.19
N LEU A 27 -7.37 -11.01 -5.58
CA LEU A 27 -8.57 -10.80 -4.76
C LEU A 27 -9.84 -10.97 -5.58
N PRO A 28 -10.95 -11.48 -5.01
CA PRO A 28 -12.24 -11.45 -5.69
C PRO A 28 -12.71 -10.00 -5.88
N ASP A 29 -13.68 -9.78 -6.76
CA ASP A 29 -14.19 -8.42 -7.04
C ASP A 29 -15.02 -7.85 -5.88
N VAL A 30 -15.46 -8.70 -4.95
CA VAL A 30 -16.20 -8.32 -3.74
C VAL A 30 -15.64 -9.07 -2.55
N VAL A 31 -15.28 -8.35 -1.49
CA VAL A 31 -14.84 -8.89 -0.19
C VAL A 31 -15.71 -8.27 0.90
N ALA A 32 -16.31 -9.08 1.76
CA ALA A 32 -17.18 -8.65 2.87
C ALA A 32 -18.23 -7.58 2.47
N GLY A 33 -18.80 -7.72 1.28
CA GLY A 33 -19.81 -6.79 0.76
C GLY A 33 -19.26 -5.47 0.20
N ILE A 34 -17.92 -5.32 0.12
CA ILE A 34 -17.24 -4.18 -0.49
C ILE A 34 -16.83 -4.54 -1.91
N LYS A 35 -17.18 -3.69 -2.88
CA LYS A 35 -16.69 -3.79 -4.26
C LYS A 35 -15.25 -3.28 -4.33
N LEU A 36 -14.35 -4.07 -4.90
CA LEU A 36 -12.95 -3.71 -5.11
C LEU A 36 -12.74 -3.10 -6.50
N CYS A 37 -12.15 -1.89 -6.54
CA CYS A 37 -11.60 -1.30 -7.75
C CYS A 37 -10.09 -1.48 -7.70
N LYS A 38 -9.55 -2.42 -8.49
CA LYS A 38 -8.14 -2.79 -8.51
C LYS A 38 -7.39 -1.91 -9.49
N LEU A 39 -6.27 -1.34 -9.07
CA LEU A 39 -5.47 -0.42 -9.87
C LEU A 39 -3.98 -0.74 -9.74
N GLU A 40 -3.30 -0.94 -10.85
CA GLU A 40 -1.84 -0.92 -10.89
C GLU A 40 -1.33 0.50 -10.95
N VAL A 41 -0.35 0.83 -10.11
CA VAL A 41 0.30 2.14 -10.09
C VAL A 41 1.79 1.99 -10.40
N PRO A 42 2.40 2.91 -11.17
CA PRO A 42 3.82 2.84 -11.47
C PRO A 42 4.67 3.12 -10.22
N THR A 43 5.80 2.43 -10.09
CA THR A 43 6.81 2.70 -9.05
C THR A 43 7.63 3.93 -9.46
N GLU A 44 6.96 5.07 -9.51
CA GLU A 44 7.49 6.37 -9.88
C GLU A 44 6.95 7.44 -8.93
N PHE A 45 7.81 8.28 -8.38
CA PHE A 45 7.42 9.31 -7.39
C PHE A 45 6.33 10.26 -7.89
N VAL A 46 6.43 10.73 -9.12
CA VAL A 46 5.49 11.70 -9.68
C VAL A 46 4.23 11.04 -10.22
N ARG A 47 4.40 9.99 -11.03
CA ARG A 47 3.29 9.35 -11.73
C ARG A 47 2.36 8.54 -10.82
N SER A 48 2.89 7.89 -9.79
CA SER A 48 2.03 7.10 -8.88
C SER A 48 0.94 7.95 -8.25
N GLY A 49 1.29 9.14 -7.76
CA GLY A 49 0.33 10.09 -7.18
C GLY A 49 -0.65 10.67 -8.22
N ALA A 50 -0.22 10.91 -9.47
CA ALA A 50 -1.11 11.37 -10.54
C ALA A 50 -2.15 10.29 -10.89
N VAL A 51 -1.71 9.06 -11.14
CA VAL A 51 -2.58 7.90 -11.44
C VAL A 51 -3.60 7.67 -10.31
N LEU A 52 -3.15 7.79 -9.04
CA LEU A 52 -4.06 7.69 -7.90
C LEU A 52 -5.14 8.79 -7.93
N ARG A 53 -4.78 10.06 -8.13
CA ARG A 53 -5.75 11.17 -8.18
C ARG A 53 -6.75 11.02 -9.33
N ASP A 54 -6.30 10.60 -10.51
CA ASP A 54 -7.17 10.33 -11.65
C ASP A 54 -8.17 9.22 -11.32
N ALA A 55 -7.73 8.16 -10.67
CA ALA A 55 -8.59 7.07 -10.23
C ALA A 55 -9.59 7.50 -9.14
N LEU A 56 -9.18 8.37 -8.19
CA LEU A 56 -10.09 8.95 -7.19
C LEU A 56 -11.22 9.75 -7.86
N ALA A 57 -10.89 10.57 -8.84
CA ALA A 57 -11.86 11.38 -9.59
C ALA A 57 -12.83 10.50 -10.40
N ALA A 58 -12.33 9.47 -11.06
CA ALA A 58 -13.12 8.56 -11.90
C ALA A 58 -13.99 7.61 -11.10
N GLU A 59 -13.41 6.94 -10.11
CA GLU A 59 -14.06 5.86 -9.35
C GLU A 59 -14.89 6.35 -8.17
N ARG A 60 -14.53 7.50 -7.59
CA ARG A 60 -15.16 8.05 -6.37
C ARG A 60 -15.33 6.99 -5.29
N PRO A 61 -14.24 6.36 -4.82
CA PRO A 61 -14.32 5.29 -3.83
C PRO A 61 -14.73 5.81 -2.46
N ASP A 62 -15.32 4.94 -1.63
CA ASP A 62 -15.62 5.24 -0.22
C ASP A 62 -14.37 5.20 0.66
N ALA A 63 -13.33 4.45 0.25
CA ALA A 63 -12.01 4.41 0.90
C ALA A 63 -10.93 3.93 -0.06
N VAL A 64 -9.66 4.09 0.34
CA VAL A 64 -8.49 3.68 -0.44
C VAL A 64 -7.51 2.88 0.41
N LEU A 65 -7.08 1.72 -0.11
CA LEU A 65 -6.00 0.92 0.45
C LEU A 65 -4.89 0.77 -0.60
N CYS A 66 -3.73 1.34 -0.35
CA CYS A 66 -2.56 1.11 -1.19
C CYS A 66 -1.75 -0.09 -0.65
N VAL A 67 -1.15 -0.84 -1.56
CA VAL A 67 -0.32 -2.01 -1.23
C VAL A 67 1.03 -1.87 -1.91
N GLY A 68 2.12 -2.13 -1.18
CA GLY A 68 3.48 -2.09 -1.71
C GLY A 68 4.32 -3.24 -1.18
N GLN A 69 5.42 -3.55 -1.86
CA GLN A 69 6.41 -4.53 -1.41
C GLN A 69 7.44 -3.88 -0.50
N ALA A 70 7.70 -4.50 0.65
CA ALA A 70 8.83 -4.18 1.51
C ALA A 70 9.72 -5.41 1.68
N GLY A 71 10.67 -5.58 0.77
CA GLY A 71 11.63 -6.68 0.80
C GLY A 71 12.43 -6.70 2.10
N GLY A 72 12.61 -7.90 2.67
CA GLY A 72 13.28 -8.10 3.96
C GLY A 72 12.36 -8.04 5.18
N ARG A 73 11.11 -7.59 5.07
CA ARG A 73 10.12 -7.76 6.13
C ARG A 73 9.57 -9.18 6.14
N ALA A 74 9.34 -9.75 7.33
CA ALA A 74 8.80 -11.10 7.50
C ALA A 74 7.28 -11.12 7.68
N ALA A 75 6.64 -9.95 7.81
CA ALA A 75 5.22 -9.82 8.14
C ALA A 75 4.50 -8.87 7.18
N ILE A 76 3.19 -9.04 7.04
CA ILE A 76 2.30 -8.07 6.39
C ILE A 76 2.12 -6.89 7.35
N THR A 77 2.40 -5.68 6.89
CA THR A 77 2.51 -4.53 7.78
C THR A 77 1.62 -3.37 7.36
N PRO A 78 0.44 -3.20 8.01
CA PRO A 78 -0.33 -1.96 7.91
C PRO A 78 0.49 -0.77 8.43
N GLU A 79 0.61 0.27 7.62
CA GLU A 79 1.39 1.48 7.91
C GLU A 79 0.57 2.48 8.69
N ARG A 80 1.12 3.01 9.79
CA ARG A 80 0.44 3.98 10.65
C ARG A 80 0.57 5.40 10.17
N VAL A 81 1.66 5.77 9.51
CA VAL A 81 2.03 7.15 9.22
C VAL A 81 2.76 7.28 7.89
N ALA A 82 2.49 8.38 7.19
CA ALA A 82 3.27 8.87 6.07
C ALA A 82 3.92 10.19 6.44
N ILE A 83 5.16 10.42 5.98
CA ILE A 83 5.90 11.66 6.21
C ILE A 83 6.09 12.44 4.91
N ASN A 84 6.18 13.75 5.01
CA ASN A 84 6.36 14.66 3.86
C ASN A 84 7.82 14.70 3.41
N LEU A 85 8.34 13.53 3.03
CA LEU A 85 9.74 13.37 2.63
C LEU A 85 9.89 12.35 1.50
N MET A 86 10.62 12.72 0.47
CA MET A 86 11.18 11.84 -0.56
C MET A 86 12.68 11.85 -0.42
N ASP A 87 13.26 10.70 -0.09
CA ASP A 87 14.72 10.48 0.00
C ASP A 87 15.03 9.06 -0.47
N ALA A 88 15.57 8.92 -1.68
CA ALA A 88 15.64 7.66 -2.40
C ALA A 88 17.07 7.11 -2.46
N ARG A 89 17.26 5.88 -1.97
CA ARG A 89 18.56 5.16 -2.08
C ARG A 89 18.85 4.67 -3.50
N ILE A 90 17.81 4.46 -4.30
CA ILE A 90 17.87 4.02 -5.70
C ILE A 90 16.90 4.88 -6.53
N PRO A 91 17.14 5.06 -7.85
CA PRO A 91 16.18 5.74 -8.71
C PRO A 91 14.86 4.94 -8.79
N ASP A 92 13.78 5.64 -9.08
CA ASP A 92 12.50 5.02 -9.45
C ASP A 92 12.53 4.49 -10.89
N ASN A 93 11.40 3.93 -11.36
CA ASN A 93 11.31 3.36 -12.72
C ASN A 93 11.46 4.42 -13.84
N ALA A 94 11.28 5.71 -13.53
CA ALA A 94 11.54 6.81 -14.47
C ALA A 94 12.98 7.36 -14.37
N GLY A 95 13.80 6.82 -13.48
CA GLY A 95 15.19 7.28 -13.25
C GLY A 95 15.29 8.48 -12.29
N PHE A 96 14.18 8.88 -11.64
CA PHE A 96 14.19 9.99 -10.69
C PHE A 96 14.61 9.49 -9.30
N GLN A 97 15.58 10.18 -8.70
CA GLN A 97 16.16 9.85 -7.39
C GLN A 97 16.21 11.11 -6.52
N PRO A 98 15.11 11.48 -5.85
CA PRO A 98 15.08 12.65 -4.97
C PRO A 98 15.89 12.44 -3.70
N VAL A 99 16.48 13.53 -3.18
CA VAL A 99 17.18 13.60 -1.90
C VAL A 99 16.56 14.75 -1.11
N ASP A 100 16.14 14.49 0.12
CA ASP A 100 15.57 15.47 1.07
C ASP A 100 14.51 16.41 0.49
N GLN A 101 13.64 15.91 -0.40
CA GLN A 101 12.59 16.70 -1.02
C GLN A 101 11.21 16.45 -0.35
N PRO A 102 10.37 17.49 -0.18
CA PRO A 102 9.01 17.27 0.28
C PRO A 102 8.16 16.59 -0.80
N VAL A 103 7.24 15.70 -0.38
CA VAL A 103 6.20 15.13 -1.26
C VAL A 103 5.26 16.25 -1.73
N VAL A 104 4.81 17.08 -0.79
CA VAL A 104 3.99 18.27 -1.07
C VAL A 104 4.67 19.48 -0.43
N PRO A 105 5.21 20.41 -1.23
CA PRO A 105 5.79 21.66 -0.72
C PRO A 105 4.79 22.42 0.16
N GLY A 106 5.20 22.77 1.38
CA GLY A 106 4.34 23.48 2.34
C GLY A 106 3.26 22.62 3.01
N GLY A 107 3.18 21.34 2.68
CA GLY A 107 2.27 20.39 3.34
C GLY A 107 2.69 20.06 4.79
N PRO A 108 1.78 19.51 5.62
CA PRO A 108 2.11 19.06 6.97
C PRO A 108 3.26 18.06 7.00
N ALA A 109 4.01 18.00 8.11
CA ALA A 109 5.16 17.08 8.23
C ALA A 109 4.76 15.61 8.10
N ALA A 110 3.54 15.23 8.49
CA ALA A 110 3.06 13.86 8.45
C ALA A 110 1.53 13.79 8.43
N TYR A 111 1.01 12.65 7.96
CA TYR A 111 -0.39 12.24 8.11
C TYR A 111 -0.46 10.84 8.72
N PHE A 112 -1.38 10.65 9.66
CA PHE A 112 -1.73 9.31 10.12
C PHE A 112 -2.70 8.65 9.14
N ALA A 113 -2.52 7.34 8.89
CA ALA A 113 -3.49 6.54 8.19
C ALA A 113 -4.85 6.56 8.91
N THR A 114 -5.92 6.66 8.15
CA THR A 114 -7.28 6.76 8.67
C THR A 114 -8.08 5.46 8.54
N LEU A 115 -7.52 4.45 7.86
CA LEU A 115 -8.01 3.07 7.93
C LEU A 115 -7.70 2.45 9.32
N PRO A 116 -8.46 1.43 9.76
CA PRO A 116 -8.33 0.84 11.10
C PRO A 116 -7.10 -0.08 11.23
N VAL A 117 -5.87 0.50 11.17
CA VAL A 117 -4.57 -0.21 11.10
C VAL A 117 -4.44 -1.34 12.12
N ARG A 118 -4.92 -1.11 13.38
CA ARG A 118 -4.84 -2.13 14.43
C ARG A 118 -5.75 -3.31 14.15
N ARG A 119 -7.01 -3.07 13.78
CA ARG A 119 -7.95 -4.13 13.44
C ARG A 119 -7.49 -4.92 12.21
N MET A 120 -6.89 -4.24 11.24
CA MET A 120 -6.30 -4.90 10.06
C MET A 120 -5.18 -5.87 10.45
N ALA A 121 -4.23 -5.45 11.29
CA ALA A 121 -3.15 -6.32 11.76
C ALA A 121 -3.70 -7.50 12.57
N GLU A 122 -4.59 -7.26 13.53
CA GLU A 122 -5.23 -8.29 14.36
C GLU A 122 -6.03 -9.31 13.53
N ALA A 123 -6.72 -8.88 12.48
CA ALA A 123 -7.46 -9.80 11.58
C ALA A 123 -6.51 -10.70 10.79
N ILE A 124 -5.38 -10.17 10.32
CA ILE A 124 -4.35 -10.95 9.63
C ILE A 124 -3.71 -11.96 10.59
N GLU A 125 -3.34 -11.55 11.81
CA GLU A 125 -2.77 -12.45 12.84
C GLU A 125 -3.77 -13.55 13.24
N LYS A 126 -5.04 -13.21 13.43
CA LYS A 126 -6.11 -14.16 13.74
C LYS A 126 -6.29 -15.22 12.65
N ALA A 127 -5.98 -14.89 11.40
CA ALA A 127 -5.97 -15.83 10.29
C ALA A 127 -4.70 -16.73 10.25
N GLY A 128 -3.80 -16.62 11.24
CA GLY A 128 -2.56 -17.39 11.33
C GLY A 128 -1.43 -16.89 10.42
N LEU A 129 -1.51 -15.64 9.95
CA LEU A 129 -0.50 -15.02 9.10
C LEU A 129 0.33 -14.01 9.92
N PRO A 130 1.64 -13.86 9.62
CA PRO A 130 2.46 -12.89 10.32
C PRO A 130 2.03 -11.47 9.97
N ALA A 131 1.67 -10.67 10.98
CA ALA A 131 1.35 -9.27 10.81
C ALA A 131 1.92 -8.43 11.95
N GLN A 132 2.17 -7.16 11.69
CA GLN A 132 2.52 -6.17 12.71
C GLN A 132 2.23 -4.76 12.20
N ILE A 133 1.95 -3.83 13.11
CA ILE A 133 1.80 -2.42 12.73
C ILE A 133 3.18 -1.82 12.47
N SER A 134 3.32 -1.14 11.33
CA SER A 134 4.53 -0.39 11.01
C SER A 134 4.34 1.10 11.31
N ASN A 135 5.39 1.74 11.83
CA ASN A 135 5.43 3.17 12.11
C ASN A 135 6.27 3.96 11.09
N THR A 136 6.63 3.34 9.96
CA THR A 136 7.33 4.02 8.88
C THR A 136 7.15 3.28 7.56
N ALA A 137 6.63 3.98 6.55
CA ALA A 137 6.59 3.51 5.17
C ALA A 137 7.90 3.77 4.41
N GLY A 138 8.94 4.24 5.11
CA GLY A 138 10.19 4.68 4.51
C GLY A 138 10.09 6.06 3.87
N THR A 139 10.94 6.31 2.86
CA THR A 139 11.03 7.59 2.15
C THR A 139 11.04 7.42 0.63
N TYR A 140 10.71 6.21 0.16
CA TYR A 140 10.62 5.87 -1.26
C TYR A 140 9.18 6.06 -1.79
N VAL A 141 8.88 5.56 -2.97
CA VAL A 141 7.61 5.76 -3.67
C VAL A 141 6.39 5.33 -2.84
N CYS A 142 6.52 4.30 -1.98
CA CYS A 142 5.43 3.84 -1.11
C CYS A 142 4.99 4.93 -0.12
N ASN A 143 5.94 5.56 0.56
CA ASN A 143 5.65 6.69 1.45
C ASN A 143 5.09 7.89 0.67
N CYS A 144 5.65 8.18 -0.50
CA CYS A 144 5.18 9.25 -1.37
C CYS A 144 3.71 9.04 -1.77
N LEU A 145 3.35 7.82 -2.19
CA LEU A 145 1.96 7.49 -2.55
C LEU A 145 1.01 7.58 -1.35
N LEU A 146 1.41 7.02 -0.18
CA LEU A 146 0.60 7.09 1.03
C LEU A 146 0.41 8.54 1.49
N TYR A 147 1.48 9.34 1.48
CA TYR A 147 1.37 10.77 1.83
C TYR A 147 0.45 11.51 0.85
N THR A 148 0.63 11.29 -0.45
CA THR A 148 -0.23 11.88 -1.49
C THR A 148 -1.70 11.51 -1.29
N LEU A 149 -1.99 10.23 -1.01
CA LEU A 149 -3.33 9.77 -0.70
C LEU A 149 -3.94 10.52 0.48
N LEU A 150 -3.23 10.53 1.61
CA LEU A 150 -3.76 11.12 2.86
C LEU A 150 -3.88 12.64 2.77
N HIS A 151 -2.96 13.31 2.08
CA HIS A 151 -3.05 14.74 1.80
C HIS A 151 -4.25 15.06 0.90
N THR A 152 -4.42 14.33 -0.20
CA THR A 152 -5.55 14.48 -1.13
C THR A 152 -6.88 14.20 -0.41
N ALA A 153 -6.95 13.16 0.42
CA ALA A 153 -8.13 12.86 1.22
C ALA A 153 -8.47 14.01 2.18
N ALA A 154 -7.46 14.58 2.86
CA ALA A 154 -7.68 15.67 3.81
C ALA A 154 -8.15 16.96 3.14
N VAL A 155 -7.69 17.27 1.91
CA VAL A 155 -7.93 18.54 1.24
C VAL A 155 -9.13 18.47 0.29
N GLU A 156 -9.25 17.38 -0.49
CA GLU A 156 -10.21 17.28 -1.59
C GLU A 156 -11.38 16.32 -1.31
N TYR A 157 -11.16 15.31 -0.44
CA TYR A 157 -12.18 14.29 -0.12
C TYR A 157 -12.34 14.12 1.41
N PRO A 158 -12.78 15.17 2.15
CA PRO A 158 -12.87 15.12 3.60
C PRO A 158 -13.72 13.93 4.08
N GLY A 159 -13.14 13.14 5.00
CA GLY A 159 -13.80 11.96 5.54
C GLY A 159 -13.57 10.66 4.75
N MET A 160 -12.90 10.67 3.61
CA MET A 160 -12.52 9.45 2.88
C MET A 160 -11.35 8.75 3.61
N PRO A 161 -11.53 7.51 4.14
CA PRO A 161 -10.45 6.79 4.78
C PRO A 161 -9.38 6.34 3.78
N GLY A 162 -8.12 6.45 4.18
CA GLY A 162 -6.97 6.01 3.40
C GLY A 162 -5.93 5.29 4.26
N GLY A 163 -5.19 4.38 3.65
CA GLY A 163 -4.13 3.65 4.32
C GLY A 163 -3.25 2.86 3.36
N PHE A 164 -2.28 2.15 3.93
CA PHE A 164 -1.28 1.40 3.19
C PHE A 164 -0.93 0.10 3.91
N ILE A 165 -0.65 -0.95 3.15
CA ILE A 165 -0.07 -2.20 3.64
C ILE A 165 1.20 -2.49 2.87
N HIS A 166 2.31 -2.74 3.57
CA HIS A 166 3.46 -3.39 2.98
C HIS A 166 3.36 -4.90 3.11
N VAL A 167 3.70 -5.60 2.03
CA VAL A 167 3.80 -7.07 1.98
C VAL A 167 5.25 -7.50 1.80
N PRO A 168 5.65 -8.68 2.32
CA PRO A 168 6.96 -9.27 2.09
C PRO A 168 7.21 -9.61 0.61
N TYR A 169 8.41 -10.08 0.29
CA TYR A 169 8.67 -10.79 -0.96
C TYR A 169 7.71 -11.97 -1.13
N ALA A 170 7.28 -12.24 -2.36
CA ALA A 170 6.73 -13.54 -2.68
C ALA A 170 7.83 -14.61 -2.66
N LEU A 171 7.49 -15.86 -2.29
CA LEU A 171 8.47 -16.95 -2.26
C LEU A 171 9.16 -17.16 -3.60
N GLU A 172 8.47 -16.90 -4.70
CA GLU A 172 8.98 -16.99 -6.06
C GLU A 172 10.08 -15.98 -6.38
N GLN A 173 10.20 -14.91 -5.59
CA GLN A 173 11.25 -13.90 -5.73
C GLN A 173 12.53 -14.23 -4.95
N LEU A 174 12.51 -15.25 -4.08
CA LEU A 174 13.64 -15.58 -3.20
C LEU A 174 14.82 -16.25 -3.90
N PRO A 175 14.63 -17.04 -5.00
CA PRO A 175 15.77 -17.61 -5.72
C PRO A 175 16.78 -16.52 -6.15
N GLY A 176 18.06 -16.70 -5.77
CA GLY A 176 19.12 -15.72 -6.05
C GLY A 176 19.26 -14.60 -5.02
N LYS A 177 18.39 -14.50 -4.03
CA LYS A 177 18.56 -13.57 -2.90
C LYS A 177 19.44 -14.21 -1.80
N PRO A 178 20.05 -13.39 -0.90
CA PRO A 178 20.79 -13.91 0.25
C PRO A 178 19.97 -14.89 1.09
N GLU A 179 20.62 -15.89 1.65
CA GLU A 179 19.99 -16.86 2.55
C GLU A 179 19.35 -16.16 3.76
N GLY A 180 18.19 -16.66 4.19
CA GLY A 180 17.46 -16.12 5.34
C GLY A 180 16.56 -14.92 5.04
N ILE A 181 16.51 -14.44 3.81
CA ILE A 181 15.55 -13.39 3.43
C ILE A 181 14.13 -13.96 3.53
N PRO A 182 13.23 -13.31 4.33
CA PRO A 182 11.87 -13.80 4.50
C PRO A 182 10.98 -13.52 3.28
N GLY A 183 9.99 -14.38 3.10
CA GLY A 183 8.94 -14.22 2.09
C GLY A 183 7.68 -14.97 2.49
N LEU A 184 6.57 -14.68 1.81
CA LEU A 184 5.30 -15.38 1.95
C LEU A 184 4.84 -15.90 0.59
N ALA A 185 4.10 -17.01 0.58
CA ALA A 185 3.44 -17.43 -0.64
C ALA A 185 2.44 -16.35 -1.09
N LEU A 186 2.30 -16.12 -2.40
CA LEU A 186 1.41 -15.10 -2.95
C LEU A 186 -0.03 -15.28 -2.46
N GLN A 187 -0.49 -16.52 -2.30
CA GLN A 187 -1.81 -16.84 -1.76
C GLN A 187 -1.96 -16.43 -0.29
N GLN A 188 -0.89 -16.51 0.51
CA GLN A 188 -0.88 -16.03 1.90
C GLN A 188 -0.96 -14.50 1.96
N ILE A 189 -0.25 -13.81 1.07
CA ILE A 189 -0.33 -12.35 0.92
C ILE A 189 -1.76 -11.94 0.55
N THR A 190 -2.34 -12.57 -0.48
CA THR A 190 -3.72 -12.31 -0.93
C THR A 190 -4.73 -12.55 0.19
N ARG A 191 -4.59 -13.66 0.95
CA ARG A 191 -5.44 -13.94 2.10
C ARG A 191 -5.30 -12.88 3.19
N GLY A 192 -4.08 -12.42 3.48
CA GLY A 192 -3.84 -11.35 4.45
C GLY A 192 -4.50 -10.04 4.04
N LEU A 193 -4.45 -9.69 2.74
CA LEU A 193 -5.16 -8.52 2.21
C LEU A 193 -6.69 -8.69 2.35
N SER A 194 -7.25 -9.89 2.09
CA SER A 194 -8.67 -10.15 2.29
C SER A 194 -9.09 -9.92 3.74
N CYS A 195 -8.34 -10.47 4.71
CA CYS A 195 -8.60 -10.27 6.14
C CYS A 195 -8.53 -8.78 6.54
N ALA A 196 -7.58 -8.02 5.98
CA ALA A 196 -7.51 -6.59 6.22
C ALA A 196 -8.74 -5.84 5.67
N ILE A 197 -9.24 -6.22 4.49
CA ILE A 197 -10.45 -5.64 3.89
C ILE A 197 -11.70 -5.99 4.71
N GLU A 198 -11.79 -7.21 5.24
CA GLU A 198 -12.87 -7.62 6.16
C GLU A 198 -12.88 -6.73 7.41
N ALA A 199 -11.71 -6.47 8.01
CA ALA A 199 -11.59 -5.56 9.16
C ALA A 199 -11.97 -4.10 8.81
N ILE A 200 -11.70 -3.65 7.58
CA ILE A 200 -12.15 -2.35 7.07
C ILE A 200 -13.69 -2.34 6.98
N ALA A 201 -14.30 -3.41 6.44
CA ALA A 201 -15.75 -3.52 6.31
C ALA A 201 -16.45 -3.44 7.67
N GLU A 202 -15.94 -4.15 8.67
CA GLU A 202 -16.47 -4.13 10.04
C GLU A 202 -16.36 -2.75 10.70
N ALA A 203 -15.37 -1.94 10.34
CA ALA A 203 -15.21 -0.59 10.85
C ALA A 203 -16.12 0.44 10.17
N TRP A 204 -16.77 0.08 9.05
CA TRP A 204 -17.70 0.94 8.31
C TRP A 204 -19.17 0.77 8.73
N THR A 205 -19.44 -0.17 9.66
CA THR A 205 -20.75 -0.31 10.30
C THR A 205 -20.85 0.64 11.48
#